data_748bd5a73ee9f44d1750db0b2c9178f3
#
_entry.id   748bd5a73ee9f44d1750db0b2c9178f3
#
_cell.length_a   1.000
_cell.length_b   1.000
_cell.length_c   1.000
_cell.angle_alpha   90.00
_cell.angle_beta   90.00
_cell.angle_gamma   90.00
#
_symmetry.space_group_name_H-M   'P 1'
#
loop_
_entity.id
_entity.type
_entity.pdbx_description
1 polymer ?
#
loop_
_entity_poly.entity_id
_entity_poly.type
_entity_poly.pdbx_seq_one_letter_code
_entity_poly.pdbx_strand_id
1 'polypeptide(L)'
;MTPIDFLTIARELSSGNEAALRTSISRAYYAAFHQAQITAQKYTFKPNLDSASSHQDVIDFLAGFGERDYKTVAIYLKRARRLRKKADYQLSAPIAAQDVQTCIDLAQQVFKLCL
;
A
#
# COMPACT_ATOMS: atom_id res chain seq x y z
N MET A 1 2.59 5.86 16.10
CA MET A 1 2.04 6.06 14.74
C MET A 1 1.45 4.75 14.24
N THR A 2 0.28 4.79 13.67
CA THR A 2 -0.43 3.62 13.16
C THR A 2 -0.57 3.68 11.64
N PRO A 3 -0.90 2.57 10.97
CA PRO A 3 -1.08 2.59 9.51
C PRO A 3 -2.10 3.63 9.02
N ILE A 4 -3.16 3.90 9.79
CA ILE A 4 -4.16 4.89 9.39
C ILE A 4 -3.60 6.31 9.31
N ASP A 5 -2.55 6.62 10.07
CA ASP A 5 -1.92 7.93 10.03
C ASP A 5 -1.28 8.20 8.65
N PHE A 6 -0.73 7.17 8.01
CA PHE A 6 -0.24 7.28 6.64
C PHE A 6 -1.36 7.62 5.66
N LEU A 7 -2.54 7.02 5.85
CA LEU A 7 -3.68 7.27 4.96
C LEU A 7 -4.23 8.69 5.16
N THR A 8 -4.24 9.18 6.39
CA THR A 8 -4.64 10.55 6.71
C THR A 8 -3.75 11.56 5.96
N ILE A 9 -2.43 11.37 6.02
CA ILE A 9 -1.49 12.23 5.30
C ILE A 9 -1.69 12.12 3.79
N ALA A 10 -1.92 10.92 3.28
CA ALA A 10 -2.20 10.73 1.85
C ALA A 10 -3.39 11.58 1.40
N ARG A 11 -4.47 11.58 2.18
CA ARG A 11 -5.66 12.38 1.87
C ARG A 11 -5.37 13.89 1.91
N GLU A 12 -4.58 14.34 2.88
CA GLU A 12 -4.20 15.76 2.98
C GLU A 12 -3.42 16.23 1.76
N LEU A 13 -2.61 15.36 1.16
CA LEU A 13 -1.77 15.69 0.01
C LEU A 13 -2.46 15.47 -1.34
N SER A 14 -3.67 14.92 -1.35
CA SER A 14 -4.32 14.39 -2.56
C SER A 14 -4.80 15.47 -3.54
N SER A 15 -4.82 16.74 -3.14
CA SER A 15 -5.22 17.87 -4.00
C SER A 15 -4.09 18.87 -4.24
N GLY A 16 -2.86 18.51 -3.91
CA GLY A 16 -1.71 19.39 -4.04
C GLY A 16 -1.08 19.38 -5.44
N ASN A 17 0.14 19.90 -5.52
CA ASN A 17 0.94 19.88 -6.74
C ASN A 17 1.47 18.47 -7.06
N GLU A 18 2.25 18.32 -8.13
CA GLU A 18 2.79 17.02 -8.55
C GLU A 18 3.58 16.33 -7.44
N ALA A 19 4.44 17.05 -6.74
CA ALA A 19 5.21 16.48 -5.64
C ALA A 19 4.30 15.97 -4.53
N ALA A 20 3.24 16.70 -4.20
CA ALA A 20 2.25 16.29 -3.21
C ALA A 20 1.46 15.07 -3.68
N LEU A 21 1.09 15.00 -4.96
CA LEU A 21 0.37 13.85 -5.53
C LEU A 21 1.23 12.58 -5.46
N ARG A 22 2.50 12.68 -5.83
CA ARG A 22 3.44 11.55 -5.75
C ARG A 22 3.62 11.09 -4.31
N THR A 23 3.74 12.01 -3.38
CA THR A 23 3.86 11.70 -1.96
C THR A 23 2.59 11.08 -1.41
N SER A 24 1.42 11.57 -1.85
CA SER A 24 0.13 10.98 -1.47
C SER A 24 0.05 9.50 -1.86
N ILE A 25 0.43 9.16 -3.09
CA ILE A 25 0.45 7.77 -3.56
C ILE A 25 1.38 6.93 -2.69
N SER A 26 2.59 7.43 -2.41
CA SER A 26 3.56 6.73 -1.58
C SER A 26 3.00 6.46 -0.18
N ARG A 27 2.41 7.46 0.45
CA ARG A 27 1.84 7.31 1.80
C ARG A 27 0.63 6.37 1.81
N ALA A 28 -0.23 6.44 0.81
CA ALA A 28 -1.38 5.53 0.69
C ALA A 28 -0.91 4.08 0.56
N TYR A 29 0.11 3.81 -0.26
CA TYR A 29 0.67 2.47 -0.37
C TYR A 29 1.22 1.98 0.98
N TYR A 30 2.01 2.81 1.68
CA TYR A 30 2.57 2.40 2.96
C TYR A 30 1.52 2.20 4.05
N ALA A 31 0.41 2.94 3.99
CA ALA A 31 -0.73 2.66 4.88
C ALA A 31 -1.23 1.23 4.67
N ALA A 32 -1.47 0.84 3.42
CA ALA A 32 -1.92 -0.50 3.07
C ALA A 32 -0.88 -1.56 3.44
N PHE A 33 0.38 -1.32 3.13
CA PHE A 33 1.47 -2.26 3.41
C PHE A 33 1.61 -2.54 4.90
N HIS A 34 1.66 -1.49 5.72
CA HIS A 34 1.81 -1.66 7.17
C HIS A 34 0.61 -2.39 7.78
N GLN A 35 -0.60 -2.08 7.33
CA GLN A 35 -1.79 -2.79 7.81
C GLN A 35 -1.75 -4.27 7.42
N ALA A 36 -1.38 -4.56 6.19
CA ALA A 36 -1.27 -5.94 5.72
C ALA A 36 -0.18 -6.71 6.48
N GLN A 37 0.97 -6.08 6.75
CA GLN A 37 2.05 -6.69 7.52
C GLN A 37 1.61 -7.01 8.95
N ILE A 38 0.93 -6.09 9.62
CA ILE A 38 0.38 -6.31 10.97
C ILE A 38 -0.57 -7.50 10.96
N THR A 39 -1.44 -7.57 9.95
CA THR A 39 -2.38 -8.68 9.81
C THR A 39 -1.67 -10.01 9.58
N ALA A 40 -0.66 -10.02 8.70
CA ALA A 40 0.14 -11.23 8.44
C ALA A 40 0.86 -11.71 9.71
N GLN A 41 1.37 -10.80 10.52
CA GLN A 41 2.07 -11.14 11.78
C GLN A 41 1.17 -11.83 12.80
N LYS A 42 -0.14 -11.63 12.72
CA LYS A 42 -1.10 -12.36 13.58
C LYS A 42 -1.11 -13.86 13.27
N TYR A 43 -0.62 -14.26 12.12
CA TYR A 43 -0.63 -15.64 11.62
C TYR A 43 0.79 -16.19 11.43
N THR A 44 1.70 -15.85 12.32
CA THR A 44 3.09 -16.35 12.35
C THR A 44 4.03 -15.80 11.28
N PHE A 45 3.59 -14.87 10.44
CA PHE A 45 4.51 -14.19 9.52
C PHE A 45 5.58 -13.42 10.29
N LYS A 46 6.85 -13.59 9.90
CA LYS A 46 7.97 -12.86 10.49
C LYS A 46 8.59 -11.98 9.42
N PRO A 47 8.48 -10.64 9.54
CA PRO A 47 9.07 -9.76 8.54
C PRO A 47 10.59 -9.81 8.59
N ASN A 48 11.23 -9.82 7.43
CA ASN A 48 12.66 -9.65 7.29
C ASN A 48 12.93 -8.19 6.90
N LEU A 49 13.15 -7.35 7.90
CA LEU A 49 13.28 -5.90 7.72
C LEU A 49 14.53 -5.50 6.95
N ASP A 50 15.54 -6.39 6.89
CA ASP A 50 16.79 -6.13 6.19
C ASP A 50 16.77 -6.65 4.74
N SER A 51 15.67 -7.25 4.31
CA SER A 51 15.55 -7.84 2.99
C SER A 51 14.95 -6.86 1.98
N ALA A 52 15.55 -6.81 0.78
CA ALA A 52 14.96 -6.09 -0.36
C ALA A 52 13.62 -6.70 -0.80
N SER A 53 13.35 -7.96 -0.43
CA SER A 53 12.10 -8.66 -0.76
C SER A 53 10.99 -8.47 0.28
N SER A 54 11.16 -7.61 1.29
CA SER A 54 10.22 -7.49 2.40
C SER A 54 8.78 -7.19 1.97
N HIS A 55 8.59 -6.36 0.95
CA HIS A 55 7.26 -6.08 0.40
C HIS A 55 6.65 -7.31 -0.28
N GLN A 56 7.44 -7.98 -1.09
CA GLN A 56 7.00 -9.18 -1.80
C GLN A 56 6.69 -10.32 -0.82
N ASP A 57 7.45 -10.41 0.27
CA ASP A 57 7.23 -11.44 1.29
C ASP A 57 5.85 -11.34 1.93
N VAL A 58 5.40 -10.12 2.25
CA VAL A 58 4.05 -9.90 2.79
C VAL A 58 2.99 -10.30 1.76
N ILE A 59 3.16 -9.88 0.51
CA ILE A 59 2.23 -10.18 -0.58
C ILE A 59 2.13 -11.69 -0.77
N ASP A 60 3.26 -12.39 -0.84
CA ASP A 60 3.30 -13.84 -1.04
C ASP A 60 2.66 -14.59 0.13
N PHE A 61 2.93 -14.15 1.35
CA PHE A 61 2.33 -14.77 2.53
C PHE A 61 0.80 -14.69 2.48
N LEU A 62 0.25 -13.51 2.22
CA LEU A 62 -1.19 -13.32 2.19
C LEU A 62 -1.83 -14.03 0.99
N ALA A 63 -1.17 -14.02 -0.16
CA ALA A 63 -1.66 -14.73 -1.35
C ALA A 63 -1.74 -16.25 -1.13
N GLY A 64 -0.81 -16.81 -0.35
CA GLY A 64 -0.74 -18.24 -0.08
C GLY A 64 -1.46 -18.70 1.18
N PHE A 65 -2.04 -17.78 1.94
CA PHE A 65 -2.62 -18.10 3.24
C PHE A 65 -3.89 -18.95 3.17
N GLY A 66 -4.59 -18.97 2.04
CA GLY A 66 -5.79 -19.79 1.86
C GLY A 66 -7.10 -19.07 2.14
N GLU A 67 -7.08 -17.85 2.65
CA GLU A 67 -8.26 -17.03 2.88
C GLU A 67 -8.54 -16.12 1.68
N ARG A 68 -9.81 -16.10 1.26
CA ARG A 68 -10.25 -15.30 0.11
C ARG A 68 -9.94 -13.81 0.26
N ASP A 69 -10.24 -13.24 1.43
CA ASP A 69 -10.03 -11.81 1.67
C ASP A 69 -8.55 -11.46 1.64
N TYR A 70 -7.68 -12.32 2.15
CA TYR A 70 -6.24 -12.07 2.14
C TYR A 70 -5.63 -12.24 0.76
N LYS A 71 -6.17 -13.11 -0.08
CA LYS A 71 -5.78 -13.18 -1.50
C LYS A 71 -6.13 -11.86 -2.21
N THR A 72 -7.29 -11.30 -1.90
CA THR A 72 -7.72 -10.00 -2.44
C THR A 72 -6.80 -8.87 -1.95
N VAL A 73 -6.43 -8.87 -0.67
CA VAL A 73 -5.46 -7.91 -0.14
C VAL A 73 -4.13 -7.99 -0.89
N ALA A 74 -3.64 -9.20 -1.16
CA ALA A 74 -2.40 -9.37 -1.93
C ALA A 74 -2.49 -8.75 -3.33
N ILE A 75 -3.62 -8.91 -4.01
CA ILE A 75 -3.86 -8.31 -5.32
C ILE A 75 -3.85 -6.78 -5.22
N TYR A 76 -4.53 -6.22 -4.23
CA TYR A 76 -4.61 -4.77 -4.03
C TYR A 76 -3.25 -4.18 -3.66
N LEU A 77 -2.46 -4.89 -2.85
CA LEU A 77 -1.09 -4.46 -2.53
C LEU A 77 -0.21 -4.40 -3.77
N LYS A 78 -0.30 -5.40 -4.65
CA LYS A 78 0.46 -5.39 -5.92
C LYS A 78 0.10 -4.19 -6.78
N ARG A 79 -1.18 -3.87 -6.88
CA ARG A 79 -1.66 -2.73 -7.67
C ARG A 79 -1.20 -1.41 -7.06
N ALA A 80 -1.33 -1.25 -5.76
CA ALA A 80 -0.88 -0.05 -5.06
C ALA A 80 0.64 0.11 -5.15
N ARG A 81 1.40 -0.99 -5.03
CA ARG A 81 2.85 -0.97 -5.15
C ARG A 81 3.30 -0.51 -6.53
N ARG A 82 2.59 -0.91 -7.57
CA ARG A 82 2.88 -0.48 -8.95
C ARG A 82 2.72 1.03 -9.10
N LEU A 83 1.64 1.59 -8.54
CA LEU A 83 1.43 3.05 -8.52
C LEU A 83 2.52 3.77 -7.73
N ARG A 84 2.90 3.24 -6.58
CA ARG A 84 3.95 3.81 -5.73
C ARG A 84 5.30 3.81 -6.44
N LYS A 85 5.67 2.71 -7.12
CA LYS A 85 6.92 2.66 -7.90
C LYS A 85 6.95 3.70 -9.00
N LYS A 86 5.83 3.91 -9.68
CA LYS A 86 5.70 4.96 -10.68
C LYS A 86 5.88 6.34 -10.05
N ALA A 87 5.20 6.59 -8.92
CA ALA A 87 5.24 7.89 -8.25
C ALA A 87 6.62 8.23 -7.69
N ASP A 88 7.32 7.25 -7.11
CA ASP A 88 8.60 7.49 -6.44
C ASP A 88 9.80 7.43 -7.37
N TYR A 89 9.74 6.64 -8.45
CA TYR A 89 10.92 6.35 -9.27
C TYR A 89 10.82 6.75 -10.73
N GLN A 90 9.64 6.96 -11.27
CA GLN A 90 9.46 7.37 -12.68
C GLN A 90 9.13 8.86 -12.75
N LEU A 91 10.14 9.68 -12.52
CA LEU A 91 9.92 11.13 -12.33
C LEU A 91 9.41 11.82 -13.60
N SER A 92 9.65 11.25 -14.78
CA SER A 92 9.17 11.80 -16.06
C SER A 92 7.76 11.30 -16.42
N ALA A 93 7.22 10.29 -15.71
CA ALA A 93 5.89 9.79 -15.99
C ALA A 93 4.84 10.75 -15.40
N PRO A 94 3.75 11.03 -16.13
CA PRO A 94 2.69 11.87 -15.59
C PRO A 94 1.93 11.16 -14.48
N ILE A 95 1.60 11.91 -13.43
CA ILE A 95 0.75 11.43 -12.33
C ILE A 95 -0.55 12.19 -12.38
N ALA A 96 -1.65 11.48 -12.55
CA ALA A 96 -2.99 12.05 -12.56
C ALA A 96 -3.63 12.02 -11.17
N ALA A 97 -4.56 12.93 -10.92
CA ALA A 97 -5.36 12.90 -9.70
C ALA A 97 -6.08 11.55 -9.53
N GLN A 98 -6.47 10.91 -10.63
CA GLN A 98 -7.11 9.59 -10.60
C GLN A 98 -6.17 8.51 -10.06
N ASP A 99 -4.86 8.59 -10.35
CA ASP A 99 -3.87 7.64 -9.80
C ASP A 99 -3.84 7.73 -8.27
N VAL A 100 -3.88 8.95 -7.74
CA VAL A 100 -3.92 9.21 -6.30
C VAL A 100 -5.19 8.61 -5.70
N GLN A 101 -6.34 8.89 -6.28
CA GLN A 101 -7.63 8.39 -5.78
C GLN A 101 -7.67 6.86 -5.82
N THR A 102 -7.17 6.26 -6.89
CA THR A 102 -7.09 4.80 -7.02
C THR A 102 -6.25 4.20 -5.90
N CYS A 103 -5.08 4.79 -5.60
CA CYS A 103 -4.21 4.28 -4.56
C CYS A 103 -4.85 4.41 -3.17
N ILE A 104 -5.51 5.54 -2.89
CA ILE A 104 -6.24 5.74 -1.64
C ILE A 104 -7.37 4.72 -1.51
N ASP A 105 -8.13 4.49 -2.57
CA ASP A 105 -9.23 3.51 -2.56
C ASP A 105 -8.73 2.10 -2.31
N LEU A 106 -7.60 1.72 -2.93
CA LEU A 106 -6.97 0.41 -2.68
C LEU A 106 -6.57 0.26 -1.22
N ALA A 107 -5.97 1.30 -0.64
CA ALA A 107 -5.59 1.29 0.78
C ALA A 107 -6.81 1.14 1.68
N GLN A 108 -7.89 1.87 1.40
CA GLN A 108 -9.14 1.75 2.16
C GLN A 108 -9.69 0.32 2.12
N GLN A 109 -9.66 -0.33 0.96
CA GLN A 109 -10.12 -1.70 0.82
C GLN A 109 -9.24 -2.68 1.62
N VAL A 110 -7.92 -2.46 1.63
CA VAL A 110 -7.01 -3.26 2.45
C VAL A 110 -7.37 -3.13 3.93
N PHE A 111 -7.60 -1.91 4.43
CA PHE A 111 -8.04 -1.71 5.81
C PHE A 111 -9.32 -2.47 6.11
N LYS A 112 -10.29 -2.40 5.20
CA LYS A 112 -11.58 -3.05 5.36
C LYS A 112 -11.48 -4.57 5.45
N LEU A 113 -10.62 -5.16 4.64
CA LEU A 113 -10.44 -6.62 4.59
C LEU A 113 -9.51 -7.16 5.67
N CYS A 114 -8.71 -6.31 6.28
CA CYS A 114 -7.73 -6.67 7.32
C CYS A 114 -8.23 -6.43 8.76
N LEU A 115 -9.47 -6.08 8.93
CA LEU A 115 -10.04 -5.88 10.28
C LEU A 115 -10.28 -7.19 11.02
#